data_775be134fd165d748f90bd4930773847
#
_entry.id   775be134fd165d748f90bd4930773847
#
_cell.length_a   1.000
_cell.length_b   1.000
_cell.length_c   1.000
_cell.angle_alpha   90.00
_cell.angle_beta   90.00
_cell.angle_gamma   90.00
#
_symmetry.space_group_name_H-M   'P 1'
#
loop_
_entity.id
_entity.type
_entity.pdbx_description
1 polymer ?
#
loop_
_entity_poly.entity_id
_entity_poly.type
_entity_poly.pdbx_seq_one_letter_code
_entity_poly.pdbx_strand_id
1 'polypeptide(L)'
;MIYLSLGSNLGDRAENLRVARELLAEALQAEPVCSAVLETEAIGFDGPAFLNQVISFESDIAPEALLDRCQEIEEKLGRPHHAAMYDPTTGRRLYSNRTIDIDIMIYNDLEYHTDRLTLPHPQVQSRPFVRTLLDNIKQRNNL
;
A
#
# COMPACT_ATOMS: atom_id res chain seq x y z
N MET A 1 14.14 6.93 -3.35
CA MET A 1 13.01 7.01 -2.39
C MET A 1 11.86 6.14 -2.86
N ILE A 2 11.38 5.27 -2.00
CA ILE A 2 10.27 4.35 -2.27
C ILE A 2 9.06 4.86 -1.51
N TYR A 3 7.90 4.91 -2.16
CA TYR A 3 6.64 5.30 -1.52
C TYR A 3 5.66 4.13 -1.57
N LEU A 4 5.14 3.75 -0.40
CA LEU A 4 4.16 2.68 -0.23
C LEU A 4 2.85 3.24 0.29
N SER A 5 1.73 2.73 -0.21
CA SER A 5 0.40 3.03 0.33
C SER A 5 -0.07 1.86 1.19
N LEU A 6 -0.50 2.17 2.42
CA LEU A 6 -1.03 1.19 3.36
C LEU A 6 -2.51 1.45 3.57
N GLY A 7 -3.33 0.39 3.64
CA GLY A 7 -4.74 0.52 3.93
C GLY A 7 -5.25 -0.64 4.77
N SER A 8 -6.20 -0.37 5.66
CA SER A 8 -6.83 -1.39 6.51
C SER A 8 -8.27 -1.01 6.80
N ASN A 9 -9.22 -1.96 6.67
CA ASN A 9 -10.61 -1.75 7.03
C ASN A 9 -11.20 -2.88 7.87
N LEU A 10 -10.39 -3.79 8.39
CA LEU A 10 -10.83 -4.89 9.26
C LEU A 10 -10.02 -4.91 10.55
N GLY A 11 -10.71 -5.25 11.64
CA GLY A 11 -10.08 -5.38 12.96
C GLY A 11 -9.63 -4.05 13.52
N ASP A 12 -8.52 -4.06 14.24
CA ASP A 12 -7.89 -2.84 14.76
C ASP A 12 -7.06 -2.20 13.65
N ARG A 13 -7.69 -1.31 12.90
CA ARG A 13 -7.09 -0.69 11.70
C ARG A 13 -5.81 0.07 12.02
N ALA A 14 -5.80 0.85 13.08
CA ALA A 14 -4.62 1.61 13.48
C ALA A 14 -3.46 0.70 13.87
N GLU A 15 -3.73 -0.36 14.60
CA GLU A 15 -2.73 -1.36 14.98
C GLU A 15 -2.20 -2.12 13.77
N ASN A 16 -3.07 -2.46 12.83
CA ASN A 16 -2.67 -3.13 11.58
C ASN A 16 -1.67 -2.26 10.80
N LEU A 17 -1.93 -0.95 10.70
CA LEU A 17 -0.99 -0.03 10.06
C LEU A 17 0.34 0.03 10.82
N ARG A 18 0.29 0.11 12.14
CA ARG A 18 1.48 0.17 12.98
C ARG A 18 2.36 -1.07 12.80
N VAL A 19 1.76 -2.26 12.88
CA VAL A 19 2.49 -3.52 12.73
C VAL A 19 3.08 -3.64 11.33
N ALA A 20 2.32 -3.27 10.30
CA ALA A 20 2.82 -3.29 8.92
C ALA A 20 4.05 -2.38 8.75
N ARG A 21 4.01 -1.18 9.33
CA ARG A 21 5.17 -0.26 9.30
C ARG A 21 6.39 -0.86 9.98
N GLU A 22 6.22 -1.48 11.15
CA GLU A 22 7.33 -2.12 11.87
C GLU A 22 7.93 -3.28 11.08
N LEU A 23 7.09 -4.13 10.49
CA LEU A 23 7.56 -5.26 9.69
C LEU A 23 8.29 -4.80 8.43
N LEU A 24 7.82 -3.73 7.79
CA LEU A 24 8.49 -3.14 6.64
C LEU A 24 9.83 -2.52 7.03
N ALA A 25 9.89 -1.77 8.12
CA ALA A 25 11.14 -1.19 8.62
C ALA A 25 12.19 -2.28 8.89
N GLU A 26 11.79 -3.37 9.49
CA GLU A 26 12.65 -4.52 9.75
C GLU A 26 13.12 -5.18 8.45
N ALA A 27 12.19 -5.43 7.53
CA ALA A 27 12.50 -6.08 6.26
C ALA A 27 13.44 -5.25 5.38
N LEU A 28 13.27 -3.93 5.38
CA LEU A 28 14.06 -3.01 4.56
C LEU A 28 15.29 -2.45 5.29
N GLN A 29 15.45 -2.74 6.57
CA GLN A 29 16.52 -2.20 7.40
C GLN A 29 16.62 -0.68 7.31
N ALA A 30 15.47 -0.01 7.37
CA ALA A 30 15.35 1.43 7.22
C ALA A 30 14.17 1.96 8.02
N GLU A 31 14.26 3.22 8.46
CA GLU A 31 13.17 3.89 9.14
C GLU A 31 12.27 4.62 8.14
N PRO A 32 10.95 4.44 8.23
CA PRO A 32 10.05 5.14 7.32
C PRO A 32 9.80 6.59 7.74
N VAL A 33 9.55 7.43 6.75
CA VAL A 33 8.85 8.71 6.96
C VAL A 33 7.38 8.46 6.67
N CYS A 34 6.50 8.90 7.53
CA CYS A 34 5.07 8.58 7.47
C CYS A 34 4.23 9.82 7.22
N SER A 35 3.22 9.69 6.37
CA SER A 35 2.20 10.72 6.19
C SER A 35 1.20 10.70 7.36
N ALA A 36 0.29 11.67 7.38
CA ALA A 36 -0.90 11.58 8.21
C ALA A 36 -1.73 10.36 7.81
N VAL A 37 -2.62 9.91 8.70
CA VAL A 37 -3.57 8.84 8.41
C VAL A 37 -4.90 9.47 7.98
N LEU A 38 -5.49 8.96 6.89
CA LEU A 38 -6.79 9.41 6.37
C LEU A 38 -7.79 8.26 6.39
N GLU A 39 -9.01 8.55 6.86
CA GLU A 39 -10.10 7.61 6.76
C GLU A 39 -10.88 7.85 5.46
N THR A 40 -11.15 6.79 4.69
CA THR A 40 -11.91 6.85 3.45
C THR A 40 -12.97 5.75 3.42
N GLU A 41 -14.10 6.02 2.75
CA GLU A 41 -15.14 5.02 2.59
C GLU A 41 -14.68 3.87 1.70
N ALA A 42 -15.22 2.67 1.94
CA ALA A 42 -15.00 1.53 1.07
C ALA A 42 -15.59 1.81 -0.32
N ILE A 43 -14.82 1.52 -1.36
CA ILE A 43 -15.22 1.79 -2.75
C ILE A 43 -15.66 0.48 -3.42
N GLY A 44 -16.89 0.46 -3.92
CA GLY A 44 -17.42 -0.65 -4.72
C GLY A 44 -17.94 -1.83 -3.91
N PHE A 45 -18.05 -1.71 -2.59
CA PHE A 45 -18.63 -2.75 -1.72
C PHE A 45 -19.05 -2.14 -0.39
N ASP A 46 -19.95 -2.84 0.32
CA ASP A 46 -20.37 -2.45 1.66
C ASP A 46 -19.35 -3.00 2.67
N GLY A 47 -18.75 -2.12 3.45
CA GLY A 47 -17.80 -2.51 4.47
C GLY A 47 -17.36 -1.32 5.30
N PRO A 48 -16.57 -1.58 6.37
CA PRO A 48 -16.02 -0.50 7.19
C PRO A 48 -15.11 0.42 6.37
N ALA A 49 -15.01 1.66 6.80
CA ALA A 49 -14.09 2.62 6.17
C ALA A 49 -12.64 2.17 6.34
N PHE A 50 -11.82 2.52 5.35
CA PHE A 50 -10.38 2.29 5.40
C PHE A 50 -9.67 3.36 6.18
N LEU A 51 -8.64 2.98 6.93
CA LEU A 51 -7.58 3.91 7.31
C LEU A 51 -6.45 3.77 6.29
N ASN A 52 -5.98 4.89 5.77
CA ASN A 52 -4.95 4.94 4.73
C ASN A 52 -3.77 5.78 5.17
N GLN A 53 -2.57 5.35 4.80
CA GLN A 53 -1.34 6.08 5.07
C GLN A 53 -0.34 5.81 3.96
N VAL A 54 0.46 6.83 3.61
CA VAL A 54 1.61 6.65 2.72
C VAL A 54 2.87 6.72 3.57
N ILE A 55 3.81 5.81 3.33
CA ILE A 55 5.12 5.83 3.98
C ILE A 55 6.21 5.80 2.93
N SER A 56 7.37 6.32 3.27
CA SER A 56 8.53 6.30 2.36
C SER A 56 9.74 5.70 3.03
N PHE A 57 10.57 5.06 2.22
CA PHE A 57 11.84 4.47 2.64
C PHE A 57 12.95 4.83 1.67
N GLU A 58 14.18 4.98 2.20
CA GLU A 58 15.39 4.93 1.41
C GLU A 58 15.91 3.48 1.44
N SER A 59 15.92 2.81 0.28
CA SER A 59 16.36 1.42 0.20
C SER A 59 16.77 1.07 -1.22
N ASP A 60 17.70 0.13 -1.35
CA ASP A 60 18.16 -0.41 -2.63
C ASP A 60 17.50 -1.75 -2.98
N ILE A 61 16.50 -2.18 -2.20
CA ILE A 61 15.81 -3.45 -2.47
C ILE A 61 15.21 -3.44 -3.89
N ALA A 62 15.41 -4.55 -4.63
CA ALA A 62 14.85 -4.66 -5.97
C ALA A 62 13.31 -4.63 -5.93
N PRO A 63 12.64 -4.05 -6.96
CA PRO A 63 11.18 -3.91 -6.96
C PRO A 63 10.42 -5.22 -6.72
N GLU A 64 10.81 -6.31 -7.37
CA GLU A 64 10.15 -7.62 -7.20
C GLU A 64 10.39 -8.19 -5.79
N ALA A 65 11.58 -8.01 -5.23
CA ALA A 65 11.87 -8.44 -3.86
C ALA A 65 11.05 -7.64 -2.85
N LEU A 66 10.88 -6.34 -3.09
CA LEU A 66 10.03 -5.49 -2.26
C LEU A 66 8.58 -5.97 -2.31
N LEU A 67 8.07 -6.30 -3.49
CA LEU A 67 6.72 -6.84 -3.64
C LEU A 67 6.56 -8.13 -2.84
N ASP A 68 7.55 -9.02 -2.88
CA ASP A 68 7.53 -10.25 -2.09
C ASP A 68 7.43 -9.97 -0.59
N ARG A 69 8.18 -8.97 -0.10
CA ARG A 69 8.13 -8.57 1.32
C ARG A 69 6.75 -8.04 1.68
N CYS A 70 6.16 -7.21 0.83
CA CYS A 70 4.83 -6.67 1.05
C CYS A 70 3.78 -7.78 1.15
N GLN A 71 3.84 -8.75 0.24
CA GLN A 71 2.90 -9.87 0.24
C GLN A 71 3.07 -10.77 1.48
N GLU A 72 4.29 -11.02 1.90
CA GLU A 72 4.55 -11.79 3.13
C GLU A 72 3.96 -11.12 4.36
N ILE A 73 4.05 -9.80 4.44
CA ILE A 73 3.48 -9.03 5.55
C ILE A 73 1.95 -9.08 5.51
N GLU A 74 1.37 -8.95 4.33
CA GLU A 74 -0.08 -9.08 4.16
C GLU A 74 -0.57 -10.45 4.65
N GLU A 75 0.14 -11.52 4.31
CA GLU A 75 -0.18 -12.86 4.78
C GLU A 75 -0.06 -13.00 6.30
N LYS A 76 1.00 -12.46 6.90
CA LYS A 76 1.20 -12.49 8.35
C LYS A 76 0.06 -11.81 9.09
N LEU A 77 -0.53 -10.77 8.51
CA LEU A 77 -1.62 -10.01 9.11
C LEU A 77 -3.00 -10.54 8.73
N GLY A 78 -3.06 -11.72 8.10
CA GLY A 78 -4.30 -12.44 7.88
C GLY A 78 -4.88 -12.37 6.47
N ARG A 79 -4.21 -11.71 5.52
CA ARG A 79 -4.66 -11.68 4.13
C ARG A 79 -4.09 -12.88 3.36
N PRO A 80 -4.93 -13.73 2.74
CA PRO A 80 -4.41 -14.82 1.91
C PRO A 80 -3.64 -14.29 0.71
N HIS A 81 -2.51 -14.94 0.40
CA HIS A 81 -1.73 -14.62 -0.79
C HIS A 81 -2.29 -15.38 -1.98
N HIS A 82 -3.09 -14.72 -2.80
CA HIS A 82 -3.66 -15.30 -4.01
C HIS A 82 -3.87 -14.23 -5.06
N ALA A 83 -4.12 -14.67 -6.29
CA ALA A 83 -4.38 -13.78 -7.42
C ALA A 83 -5.61 -12.91 -7.16
N ALA A 84 -5.64 -11.72 -7.77
CA ALA A 84 -6.81 -10.86 -7.71
C ALA A 84 -8.04 -11.59 -8.22
N MET A 85 -9.17 -11.40 -7.53
CA MET A 85 -10.43 -11.98 -7.92
C MET A 85 -11.19 -11.04 -8.85
N TYR A 86 -11.89 -11.61 -9.81
CA TYR A 86 -12.67 -10.85 -10.78
C TYR A 86 -14.09 -11.37 -10.84
N ASP A 87 -15.03 -10.46 -11.08
CA ASP A 87 -16.43 -10.83 -11.30
C ASP A 87 -16.53 -11.63 -12.61
N PRO A 88 -17.06 -12.86 -12.57
CA PRO A 88 -17.13 -13.69 -13.78
C PRO A 88 -18.11 -13.14 -14.83
N THR A 89 -19.02 -12.26 -14.45
CA THR A 89 -20.02 -11.66 -15.37
C THR A 89 -19.50 -10.38 -16.02
N THR A 90 -18.84 -9.50 -15.24
CA THR A 90 -18.43 -8.17 -15.73
C THR A 90 -16.95 -8.05 -16.03
N GLY A 91 -16.12 -8.98 -15.55
CA GLY A 91 -14.68 -8.92 -15.67
C GLY A 91 -14.02 -7.88 -14.78
N ARG A 92 -14.78 -7.20 -13.92
CA ARG A 92 -14.24 -6.16 -13.02
C ARG A 92 -13.55 -6.79 -11.82
N ARG A 93 -12.48 -6.15 -11.36
CA ARG A 93 -11.79 -6.56 -10.15
C ARG A 93 -12.72 -6.44 -8.94
N LEU A 94 -12.79 -7.50 -8.14
CA LEU A 94 -13.55 -7.51 -6.91
C LEU A 94 -12.67 -6.98 -5.77
N TYR A 95 -13.18 -5.95 -5.09
CA TYR A 95 -12.55 -5.42 -3.88
C TYR A 95 -13.29 -5.96 -2.67
N SER A 96 -12.54 -6.23 -1.60
CA SER A 96 -13.08 -6.81 -0.37
C SER A 96 -12.48 -6.14 0.85
N ASN A 97 -13.05 -6.45 2.02
CA ASN A 97 -12.46 -6.03 3.30
C ASN A 97 -11.06 -6.62 3.47
N ARG A 98 -10.15 -5.84 4.06
CA ARG A 98 -8.75 -6.25 4.19
C ARG A 98 -8.19 -5.83 5.54
N THR A 99 -7.51 -6.80 6.20
CA THR A 99 -6.73 -6.51 7.39
C THR A 99 -5.63 -5.51 7.06
N ILE A 100 -4.90 -5.75 5.97
CA ILE A 100 -3.88 -4.82 5.47
C ILE A 100 -3.72 -4.97 3.96
N ASP A 101 -3.52 -3.84 3.30
CA ASP A 101 -3.21 -3.76 1.88
C ASP A 101 -1.98 -2.89 1.72
N ILE A 102 -0.96 -3.37 1.02
CA ILE A 102 0.31 -2.66 0.83
C ILE A 102 0.60 -2.57 -0.66
N ASP A 103 0.57 -1.35 -1.19
CA ASP A 103 0.84 -1.11 -2.60
C ASP A 103 2.12 -0.29 -2.78
N ILE A 104 2.99 -0.73 -3.70
CA ILE A 104 4.17 0.03 -4.09
C ILE A 104 3.70 1.10 -5.08
N MET A 105 3.76 2.37 -4.68
CA MET A 105 3.27 3.48 -5.49
C MET A 105 4.33 4.04 -6.41
N ILE A 106 5.50 4.36 -5.86
CA ILE A 106 6.61 4.98 -6.58
C ILE A 106 7.92 4.37 -6.10
N TYR A 107 8.81 4.08 -7.03
CA TYR A 107 10.17 3.63 -6.75
C TYR A 107 11.15 4.54 -7.50
N ASN A 108 11.64 5.59 -6.85
CA ASN A 108 12.46 6.64 -7.50
C ASN A 108 11.76 7.16 -8.77
N ASP A 109 12.51 7.26 -9.87
CA ASP A 109 11.99 7.61 -11.19
C ASP A 109 11.76 6.39 -12.08
N LEU A 110 11.77 5.20 -11.48
CA LEU A 110 11.69 3.95 -12.24
C LEU A 110 10.32 3.76 -12.91
N GLU A 111 10.34 3.48 -14.20
CA GLU A 111 9.21 2.94 -14.93
C GLU A 111 9.41 1.44 -15.08
N TYR A 112 8.41 0.67 -14.64
CA TYR A 112 8.53 -0.79 -14.56
C TYR A 112 7.19 -1.43 -14.88
N HIS A 113 7.18 -2.38 -15.77
CA HIS A 113 5.95 -3.03 -16.22
C HIS A 113 6.17 -4.53 -16.35
N THR A 114 5.63 -5.27 -15.40
CA THR A 114 5.57 -6.73 -15.46
C THR A 114 4.16 -7.19 -15.11
N ASP A 115 3.90 -8.48 -15.25
CA ASP A 115 2.59 -9.05 -14.86
C ASP A 115 2.29 -8.86 -13.38
N ARG A 116 3.32 -8.77 -12.55
CA ARG A 116 3.19 -8.63 -11.09
C ARG A 116 3.15 -7.19 -10.61
N LEU A 117 3.82 -6.27 -11.33
CA LEU A 117 4.10 -4.94 -10.79
C LEU A 117 4.18 -3.91 -11.89
N THR A 118 3.47 -2.80 -11.70
CA THR A 118 3.55 -1.62 -12.57
C THR A 118 3.97 -0.43 -11.73
N LEU A 119 5.03 0.25 -12.15
CA LEU A 119 5.55 1.46 -11.49
C LEU A 119 5.66 2.60 -12.51
N PRO A 120 5.24 3.82 -12.19
CA PRO A 120 4.44 4.17 -11.01
C PRO A 120 3.10 3.43 -10.99
N HIS A 121 2.56 3.23 -9.79
CA HIS A 121 1.29 2.52 -9.65
C HIS A 121 0.17 3.27 -10.37
N PRO A 122 -0.73 2.58 -11.10
CA PRO A 122 -1.80 3.25 -11.85
C PRO A 122 -2.70 4.13 -10.98
N GLN A 123 -2.87 3.80 -9.71
CA GLN A 123 -3.75 4.52 -8.80
C GLN A 123 -3.13 5.78 -8.18
N VAL A 124 -1.86 6.08 -8.45
CA VAL A 124 -1.24 7.35 -8.04
C VAL A 124 -2.04 8.54 -8.56
N GLN A 125 -2.51 8.45 -9.80
CA GLN A 125 -3.27 9.53 -10.43
C GLN A 125 -4.77 9.46 -10.19
N SER A 126 -5.31 8.25 -9.98
CA SER A 126 -6.76 8.03 -9.94
C SER A 126 -7.39 8.12 -8.56
N ARG A 127 -6.61 8.00 -7.49
CA ARG A 127 -7.11 8.07 -6.12
C ARG A 127 -6.74 9.41 -5.48
N PRO A 128 -7.71 10.30 -5.20
CA PRO A 128 -7.40 11.63 -4.63
C PRO A 128 -6.64 11.56 -3.31
N PHE A 129 -6.98 10.61 -2.43
CA PHE A 129 -6.31 10.51 -1.13
C PHE A 129 -4.84 10.11 -1.26
N VAL A 130 -4.48 9.31 -2.26
CA VAL A 130 -3.08 8.92 -2.50
C VAL A 130 -2.25 10.14 -2.82
N ARG A 131 -2.73 11.01 -3.72
CA ARG A 131 -2.02 12.25 -4.06
C ARG A 131 -1.87 13.18 -2.86
N THR A 132 -2.94 13.33 -2.08
CA THR A 132 -2.92 14.14 -0.87
C THR A 132 -1.85 13.66 0.11
N LEU A 133 -1.80 12.34 0.35
CA LEU A 133 -0.84 11.76 1.28
C LEU A 133 0.58 11.78 0.72
N LEU A 134 0.77 11.58 -0.59
CA LEU A 134 2.07 11.73 -1.23
C LEU A 134 2.62 13.16 -1.09
N ASP A 135 1.79 14.16 -1.31
CA ASP A 135 2.19 15.55 -1.14
C ASP A 135 2.56 15.84 0.33
N ASN A 136 1.77 15.32 1.26
CA ASN A 136 2.04 15.46 2.70
C ASN A 136 3.42 14.88 3.07
N ILE A 137 3.71 13.66 2.61
CA ILE A 137 4.98 13.00 2.94
C ILE A 137 6.17 13.63 2.25
N LYS A 138 6.01 14.14 1.03
CA LYS A 138 7.08 14.84 0.33
C LYS A 138 7.48 16.11 1.07
N GLN A 139 6.52 16.84 1.63
CA GLN A 139 6.81 17.99 2.48
C GLN A 139 7.60 17.59 3.71
N ARG A 140 7.27 16.47 4.34
CA ARG A 140 7.99 15.96 5.50
C ARG A 140 9.43 15.54 5.16
N ASN A 141 9.64 14.98 3.98
CA ASN A 141 10.97 14.58 3.51
C ASN A 141 11.87 15.76 3.16
N ASN A 142 11.31 16.93 2.90
CA ASN A 142 12.06 18.16 2.56
C ASN A 142 12.41 19.02 3.78
N LEU A 143 12.05 18.60 4.97
CA LEU A 143 12.32 19.33 6.20
C LEU A 143 13.68 18.99 6.84
#